data_ff08e1647780109a2f840a9e3cf3c419
#
_entry.id   ff08e1647780109a2f840a9e3cf3c419
#
_cell.length_a   1.000
_cell.length_b   1.000
_cell.length_c   1.000
_cell.angle_alpha   90.00
_cell.angle_beta   90.00
_cell.angle_gamma   90.00
#
_symmetry.space_group_name_H-M   'P 1'
#
loop_
_entity.id
_entity.type
_entity.pdbx_description
1 polymer ?
#
loop_
_entity_poly.entity_id
_entity_poly.type
_entity_poly.pdbx_seq_one_letter_code
_entity_poly.pdbx_strand_id
1 'polypeptide(L)'
;MIVRMIVAKVPPDQADTARQVWKDHCAPLMIGVIGCLSEQLLSSREEPGEIISMVTWESAEAIEAYRTSPEHDQIQRRTRELLSGARATVKTYEVVP
;
A
#
# COMPACT_ATOMS: atom_id res chain seq x y z
N MET A 1 1.65 17.94 1.27
CA MET A 1 1.63 16.64 0.55
C MET A 1 2.31 15.59 1.40
N ILE A 2 1.67 14.48 1.59
CA ILE A 2 2.15 13.43 2.50
C ILE A 2 2.31 12.13 1.73
N VAL A 3 3.43 11.44 1.92
CA VAL A 3 3.67 10.12 1.33
C VAL A 3 3.56 9.06 2.44
N ARG A 4 2.67 8.10 2.23
CA ARG A 4 2.52 6.96 3.13
C ARG A 4 3.02 5.71 2.44
N MET A 5 3.94 5.02 3.09
CA MET A 5 4.56 3.82 2.54
C MET A 5 4.23 2.62 3.42
N ILE A 6 3.80 1.55 2.79
CA ILE A 6 3.64 0.26 3.47
C ILE A 6 4.72 -0.66 2.92
N VAL A 7 5.72 -0.93 3.76
CA VAL A 7 6.82 -1.82 3.41
C VAL A 7 6.46 -3.22 3.86
N ALA A 8 6.28 -4.13 2.91
CA ALA A 8 5.90 -5.51 3.20
C ALA A 8 7.02 -6.45 2.78
N LYS A 9 7.30 -7.43 3.64
CA LYS A 9 8.23 -8.51 3.32
C LYS A 9 7.46 -9.80 3.28
N VAL A 10 7.39 -10.40 2.10
CA VAL A 10 6.71 -11.68 1.87
C VAL A 10 7.76 -12.75 1.50
N PRO A 11 7.45 -14.04 1.67
CA PRO A 11 8.34 -15.09 1.18
C PRO A 11 8.61 -14.86 -0.32
N PRO A 12 9.87 -15.02 -0.78
CA PRO A 12 10.22 -14.73 -2.18
C PRO A 12 9.38 -15.48 -3.21
N ASP A 13 8.95 -16.69 -2.91
CA ASP A 13 8.10 -17.49 -3.80
C ASP A 13 6.67 -16.97 -3.89
N GLN A 14 6.26 -16.08 -2.99
CA GLN A 14 4.92 -15.47 -2.97
C GLN A 14 4.94 -14.02 -3.48
N ALA A 15 6.11 -13.48 -3.81
CA ALA A 15 6.24 -12.08 -4.18
C ALA A 15 5.45 -11.72 -5.44
N ASP A 16 5.49 -12.57 -6.45
CA ASP A 16 4.76 -12.34 -7.71
C ASP A 16 3.24 -12.33 -7.46
N THR A 17 2.75 -13.27 -6.68
CA THR A 17 1.33 -13.34 -6.34
C THR A 17 0.90 -12.11 -5.55
N ALA A 18 1.70 -11.67 -4.57
CA ALA A 18 1.41 -10.48 -3.79
C ALA A 18 1.35 -9.22 -4.66
N ARG A 19 2.29 -9.05 -5.59
CA ARG A 19 2.28 -7.92 -6.52
C ARG A 19 1.04 -7.93 -7.41
N GLN A 20 0.67 -9.10 -7.91
CA GLN A 20 -0.48 -9.23 -8.80
C GLN A 20 -1.78 -8.88 -8.09
N VAL A 21 -1.95 -9.36 -6.86
CA VAL A 21 -3.15 -9.03 -6.07
C VAL A 21 -3.22 -7.55 -5.76
N TRP A 22 -2.10 -6.93 -5.42
CA TRP A 22 -2.08 -5.49 -5.17
C TRP A 22 -2.50 -4.73 -6.41
N LYS A 23 -1.94 -5.05 -7.57
CA LYS A 23 -2.29 -4.39 -8.84
C LYS A 23 -3.75 -4.57 -9.22
N ASP A 24 -4.29 -5.77 -9.05
CA ASP A 24 -5.63 -6.10 -9.54
C ASP A 24 -6.74 -5.70 -8.57
N HIS A 25 -6.48 -5.75 -7.27
CA HIS A 25 -7.53 -5.62 -6.26
C HIS A 25 -7.36 -4.44 -5.31
N CYS A 26 -6.16 -3.91 -5.14
CA CYS A 26 -5.91 -2.82 -4.19
C CYS A 26 -5.69 -1.47 -4.87
N ALA A 27 -4.80 -1.40 -5.85
CA ALA A 27 -4.48 -0.15 -6.53
C ALA A 27 -5.70 0.52 -7.18
N PRO A 28 -6.61 -0.21 -7.85
CA PRO A 28 -7.80 0.43 -8.42
C PRO A 28 -8.72 1.07 -7.37
N LEU A 29 -8.80 0.48 -6.17
CA LEU A 29 -9.57 1.07 -5.08
C LEU A 29 -8.89 2.32 -4.54
N MET A 30 -7.56 2.29 -4.40
CA MET A 30 -6.79 3.42 -3.87
C MET A 30 -6.91 4.67 -4.75
N ILE A 31 -6.80 4.51 -6.05
CA ILE A 31 -6.84 5.63 -6.99
C ILE A 31 -8.20 6.35 -6.95
N GLY A 32 -9.27 5.63 -6.61
CA GLY A 32 -10.59 6.22 -6.49
C GLY A 32 -10.86 6.94 -5.17
N VAL A 33 -9.95 6.87 -4.20
CA VAL A 33 -10.15 7.48 -2.89
C VAL A 33 -9.89 8.97 -2.95
N ILE A 34 -10.80 9.76 -2.37
CA ILE A 34 -10.66 11.22 -2.33
C ILE A 34 -9.41 11.60 -1.54
N GLY A 35 -8.59 12.46 -2.12
CA GLY A 35 -7.34 12.91 -1.52
C GLY A 35 -6.13 12.03 -1.84
N CYS A 36 -6.33 10.89 -2.49
CA CYS A 36 -5.23 10.08 -3.01
C CYS A 36 -4.76 10.68 -4.35
N LEU A 37 -3.53 11.16 -4.37
CA LEU A 37 -2.97 11.81 -5.56
C LEU A 37 -2.28 10.81 -6.48
N SER A 38 -1.63 9.81 -5.92
CA SER A 38 -0.96 8.78 -6.71
C SER A 38 -0.75 7.53 -5.87
N GLU A 39 -0.63 6.40 -6.56
CA GLU A 39 -0.32 5.11 -5.95
C GLU A 39 0.72 4.42 -6.83
N GLN A 40 1.78 3.92 -6.21
CA GLN A 40 2.82 3.16 -6.90
C GLN A 40 3.20 1.95 -6.07
N LEU A 41 3.42 0.85 -6.75
CA LEU A 41 3.96 -0.35 -6.13
C LEU A 41 5.44 -0.47 -6.50
N LEU A 42 6.30 -0.54 -5.49
CA LEU A 42 7.73 -0.68 -5.68
C LEU A 42 8.16 -2.09 -5.34
N SER A 43 9.03 -2.66 -6.14
CA SER A 43 9.63 -3.97 -5.89
C SER A 43 11.12 -3.78 -5.67
N SER A 44 11.64 -4.33 -4.57
CA SER A 44 13.06 -4.19 -4.26
C SER A 44 13.92 -4.92 -5.31
N ARG A 45 15.00 -4.28 -5.72
CA ARG A 45 15.98 -4.91 -6.60
C ARG A 45 17.03 -5.68 -5.83
N GLU A 46 17.19 -5.39 -4.55
CA GLU A 46 18.21 -6.00 -3.69
C GLU A 46 17.65 -7.14 -2.85
N GLU A 47 16.44 -6.97 -2.29
CA GLU A 47 15.83 -7.96 -1.40
C GLU A 47 14.64 -8.65 -2.05
N PRO A 48 14.75 -9.93 -2.42
CA PRO A 48 13.60 -10.69 -2.91
C PRO A 48 12.49 -10.74 -1.85
N GLY A 49 11.27 -10.46 -2.27
CA GLY A 49 10.12 -10.48 -1.37
C GLY A 49 9.81 -9.15 -0.70
N GLU A 50 10.64 -8.13 -0.86
CA GLU A 50 10.31 -6.80 -0.34
C GLU A 50 9.54 -6.02 -1.39
N ILE A 51 8.32 -5.60 -1.04
CA ILE A 51 7.46 -4.77 -1.87
C ILE A 51 6.96 -3.58 -1.05
N ILE A 52 6.78 -2.45 -1.70
CA ILE A 52 6.36 -1.21 -1.04
C ILE A 52 5.17 -0.64 -1.80
N SER A 53 4.08 -0.41 -1.06
CA SER A 53 2.98 0.42 -1.54
C SER A 53 3.30 1.86 -1.17
N MET A 54 3.46 2.73 -2.17
CA MET A 54 3.75 4.14 -1.95
C MET A 54 2.59 4.97 -2.45
N VAL A 55 1.90 5.64 -1.54
CA VAL A 55 0.73 6.44 -1.83
C VAL A 55 1.01 7.89 -1.45
N THR A 56 0.76 8.81 -2.38
CA THR A 56 0.86 10.25 -2.11
C THR A 56 -0.52 10.80 -1.81
N TRP A 57 -0.65 11.52 -0.70
CA TRP A 57 -1.89 12.06 -0.19
C TRP A 57 -1.88 13.58 -0.19
N GLU A 58 -3.04 14.16 -0.44
CA GLU A 58 -3.24 15.60 -0.40
C GLU A 58 -3.02 16.16 1.01
N SER A 59 -3.49 15.45 2.04
CA SER A 59 -3.45 15.92 3.43
C SER A 59 -3.53 14.77 4.41
N ALA A 60 -3.23 15.05 5.70
CA ALA A 60 -3.39 14.09 6.78
C ALA A 60 -4.87 13.74 7.00
N GLU A 61 -5.77 14.70 6.81
CA GLU A 61 -7.20 14.50 6.95
C GLU A 61 -7.73 13.50 5.92
N ALA A 62 -7.19 13.55 4.71
CA ALA A 62 -7.56 12.57 3.66
C ALA A 62 -7.15 11.14 4.06
N ILE A 63 -5.98 10.98 4.69
CA ILE A 63 -5.54 9.68 5.19
C ILE A 63 -6.48 9.17 6.27
N GLU A 64 -6.87 10.01 7.22
CA GLU A 64 -7.77 9.60 8.30
C GLU A 64 -9.15 9.22 7.75
N ALA A 65 -9.68 9.98 6.79
CA ALA A 65 -10.94 9.64 6.15
C ALA A 65 -10.85 8.28 5.42
N TYR A 66 -9.73 8.01 4.76
CA TYR A 66 -9.50 6.74 4.10
C TYR A 66 -9.47 5.58 5.10
N ARG A 67 -8.77 5.74 6.24
CA ARG A 67 -8.61 4.67 7.24
C ARG A 67 -9.93 4.21 7.84
N THR A 68 -10.96 5.03 7.79
CA THR A 68 -12.31 4.69 8.26
C THR A 68 -13.28 4.37 7.14
N SER A 69 -12.80 4.25 5.91
CA SER A 69 -13.63 4.04 4.72
C SER A 69 -13.85 2.56 4.41
N PRO A 70 -14.93 2.23 3.66
CA PRO A 70 -15.13 0.86 3.18
C PRO A 70 -13.99 0.37 2.28
N GLU A 71 -13.37 1.25 1.51
CA GLU A 71 -12.25 0.90 0.63
C GLU A 71 -11.06 0.39 1.43
N HIS A 72 -10.77 1.02 2.56
CA HIS A 72 -9.70 0.57 3.45
C HIS A 72 -9.98 -0.85 4.00
N ASP A 73 -11.22 -1.09 4.41
CA ASP A 73 -11.64 -2.41 4.89
C ASP A 73 -11.47 -3.47 3.81
N GLN A 74 -11.84 -3.18 2.57
CA GLN A 74 -11.70 -4.11 1.46
C GLN A 74 -10.24 -4.42 1.18
N ILE A 75 -9.39 -3.40 1.17
CA ILE A 75 -7.95 -3.56 0.94
C ILE A 75 -7.34 -4.41 2.05
N GLN A 76 -7.70 -4.15 3.31
CA GLN A 76 -7.20 -4.93 4.43
C GLN A 76 -7.61 -6.40 4.35
N ARG A 77 -8.84 -6.69 3.95
CA ARG A 77 -9.30 -8.08 3.78
C ARG A 77 -8.51 -8.81 2.71
N ARG A 78 -8.26 -8.15 1.57
CA ARG A 78 -7.50 -8.74 0.47
C ARG A 78 -6.04 -8.98 0.86
N THR A 79 -5.43 -8.03 1.53
CA THR A 79 -4.02 -8.13 1.92
C THR A 79 -3.80 -9.06 3.10
N ARG A 80 -4.77 -9.21 3.99
CA ARG A 80 -4.64 -10.08 5.17
C ARG A 80 -4.45 -11.54 4.79
N GLU A 81 -5.17 -12.03 3.79
CA GLU A 81 -5.03 -13.40 3.32
C GLU A 81 -3.68 -13.65 2.65
N LEU A 82 -3.19 -12.66 1.91
CA LEU A 82 -1.92 -12.75 1.19
C LEU A 82 -0.72 -12.58 2.08
N LEU A 83 -0.87 -11.76 3.11
CA LEU A 83 0.24 -11.37 3.96
C LEU A 83 0.23 -12.15 5.29
N SER A 84 -0.47 -13.28 5.36
CA SER A 84 -0.38 -14.16 6.51
C SER A 84 1.03 -14.72 6.58
N GLY A 85 1.82 -14.24 7.56
CA GLY A 85 3.23 -14.56 7.66
C GLY A 85 4.17 -13.50 7.11
N ALA A 86 3.64 -12.43 6.51
CA ALA A 86 4.44 -11.30 6.08
C ALA A 86 4.56 -10.26 7.19
N ARG A 87 5.65 -9.50 7.16
CA ARG A 87 5.83 -8.34 8.03
C ARG A 87 5.52 -7.08 7.24
N ALA A 88 4.66 -6.22 7.80
CA ALA A 88 4.35 -4.93 7.20
C ALA A 88 4.68 -3.80 8.16
N THR A 89 5.38 -2.79 7.66
CA THR A 89 5.72 -1.58 8.40
C THR A 89 5.15 -0.38 7.67
N VAL A 90 4.44 0.48 8.38
CA VAL A 90 3.88 1.71 7.81
C VAL A 90 4.79 2.88 8.17
N LYS A 91 5.19 3.65 7.17
CA LYS A 91 6.00 4.85 7.34
C LYS A 91 5.32 6.03 6.64
N THR A 92 5.29 7.18 7.31
CA THR A 92 4.64 8.37 6.77
C THR A 92 5.65 9.52 6.73
N TYR A 93 5.68 10.23 5.61
CA TYR A 93 6.64 11.31 5.35
C TYR A 93 5.92 12.53 4.81
N GLU A 94 6.40 13.72 5.17
CA GLU A 94 6.01 14.94 4.48
C GLU A 94 6.96 15.18 3.30
N VAL A 95 6.38 15.64 2.19
CA VAL A 95 7.20 16.09 1.06
C VAL A 95 7.76 17.46 1.41
N VAL A 96 9.08 17.56 1.48
CA VAL A 96 9.75 18.84 1.79
C VAL A 96 9.89 19.62 0.48
N PRO A 97 9.34 20.86 0.44
CA PRO A 97 9.42 21.70 -0.76
C PRO A 97 10.85 22.15 -1.07
#